data_2d5ec206411f612c112b64c686907ae2
#
_entry.id   2d5ec206411f612c112b64c686907ae2
#
_cell.length_a   1.000
_cell.length_b   1.000
_cell.length_c   1.000
_cell.angle_alpha   90.00
_cell.angle_beta   90.00
_cell.angle_gamma   90.00
#
_symmetry.space_group_name_H-M   'P 1'
#
loop_
_entity.id
_entity.type
_entity.pdbx_description
1 polymer ?
#
loop_
_entity_poly.entity_id
_entity_poly.type
_entity_poly.pdbx_seq_one_letter_code
_entity_poly.pdbx_strand_id
1 'polypeptide(L)'
;MLSEAQTRLLRLLATFQDTLEDAWDVPRELSLPGLAERLGVVRSALNPPIASLEKGKFVHTRKAHVIGGGHRKRTVIHITEKGRKVAAKFEPEEKIERVGEFQGEMPALTDIHGRKDLLLDVMNGLENGATLQVVGLPGIGKT
;
A
#
# COMPACT_ATOMS: atom_id res chain seq x y z
N MET A 1 0.70 0.34 25.75
CA MET A 1 1.45 -0.03 24.52
C MET A 1 0.50 -0.72 23.55
N LEU A 2 0.60 -0.37 22.28
CA LEU A 2 -0.17 -1.05 21.24
C LEU A 2 0.49 -2.39 20.90
N SER A 3 -0.34 -3.42 20.61
CA SER A 3 0.19 -4.69 20.15
C SER A 3 0.67 -4.56 18.68
N GLU A 4 1.49 -5.51 18.25
CA GLU A 4 1.97 -5.54 16.86
C GLU A 4 0.81 -5.56 15.85
N ALA A 5 -0.22 -6.35 16.11
CA ALA A 5 -1.42 -6.38 15.27
C ALA A 5 -2.15 -5.04 15.20
N GLN A 6 -2.24 -4.32 16.32
CA GLN A 6 -2.82 -2.97 16.37
C GLN A 6 -1.97 -1.96 15.60
N THR A 7 -0.66 -2.03 15.73
CA THR A 7 0.27 -1.15 15.02
C THR A 7 0.20 -1.38 13.51
N ARG A 8 0.22 -2.64 13.06
CA ARG A 8 0.07 -2.99 11.65
C ARG A 8 -1.26 -2.49 11.07
N LEU A 9 -2.36 -2.65 11.82
CA LEU A 9 -3.68 -2.19 11.40
C LEU A 9 -3.73 -0.65 11.29
N LEU A 10 -3.21 0.07 12.27
CA LEU A 10 -3.16 1.54 12.23
C LEU A 10 -2.32 2.05 11.07
N ARG A 11 -1.17 1.45 10.82
CA ARG A 11 -0.31 1.81 9.69
C ARG A 11 -1.01 1.62 8.35
N LEU A 12 -1.68 0.48 8.17
CA LEU A 12 -2.46 0.23 6.96
C LEU A 12 -3.58 1.26 6.80
N LEU A 13 -4.34 1.55 7.85
CA LEU A 13 -5.42 2.54 7.80
C LEU A 13 -4.91 3.96 7.55
N ALA A 14 -3.71 4.30 8.01
CA ALA A 14 -3.10 5.61 7.79
C ALA A 14 -2.74 5.87 6.31
N THR A 15 -2.64 4.83 5.49
CA THR A 15 -2.42 4.99 4.03
C THR A 15 -3.63 5.52 3.28
N PHE A 16 -4.83 5.46 3.89
CA PHE A 16 -6.06 5.95 3.27
C PHE A 16 -6.32 7.41 3.61
N GLN A 17 -6.99 8.12 2.68
CA GLN A 17 -7.31 9.53 2.84
C GLN A 17 -8.45 9.76 3.84
N ASP A 18 -8.41 10.89 4.54
CA ASP A 18 -9.45 11.27 5.50
C ASP A 18 -10.81 11.51 4.85
N THR A 19 -10.81 11.95 3.59
CA THR A 19 -12.02 12.20 2.81
C THR A 19 -12.92 10.98 2.65
N LEU A 20 -12.39 9.77 2.85
CA LEU A 20 -13.14 8.52 2.78
C LEU A 20 -14.07 8.31 4.00
N GLU A 21 -13.85 9.06 5.07
CA GLU A 21 -14.67 8.96 6.30
C GLU A 21 -16.14 9.31 6.06
N ASP A 22 -16.39 10.32 5.23
CA ASP A 22 -17.73 10.78 4.86
C ASP A 22 -18.20 10.26 3.49
N ALA A 23 -17.38 9.48 2.79
CA ALA A 23 -17.72 8.97 1.47
C ALA A 23 -18.87 7.96 1.54
N TRP A 24 -19.79 8.04 0.56
CA TRP A 24 -20.87 7.08 0.39
C TRP A 24 -20.35 5.69 0.07
N ASP A 25 -19.42 5.61 -0.87
CA ASP A 25 -18.74 4.39 -1.29
C ASP A 25 -17.27 4.45 -0.85
N VAL A 26 -16.80 3.39 -0.23
CA VAL A 26 -15.42 3.28 0.25
C VAL A 26 -14.70 2.11 -0.43
N PRO A 27 -13.37 2.16 -0.55
CA PRO A 27 -12.60 1.05 -1.04
C PRO A 27 -12.83 -0.22 -0.22
N ARG A 28 -12.82 -1.37 -0.89
CA ARG A 28 -13.00 -2.69 -0.23
C ARG A 28 -11.98 -2.93 0.88
N GLU A 29 -10.80 -2.38 0.74
CA GLU A 29 -9.70 -2.48 1.68
C GLU A 29 -10.00 -1.90 3.06
N LEU A 30 -10.94 -0.97 3.18
CA LEU A 30 -11.40 -0.44 4.47
C LEU A 30 -12.44 -1.33 5.16
N SER A 31 -12.98 -2.32 4.45
CA SER A 31 -13.90 -3.29 5.04
C SER A 31 -13.14 -4.37 5.82
N LEU A 32 -13.81 -4.98 6.78
CA LEU A 32 -13.23 -6.06 7.59
C LEU A 32 -12.62 -7.20 6.73
N PRO A 33 -13.29 -7.69 5.66
CA PRO A 33 -12.68 -8.68 4.77
C PRO A 33 -11.44 -8.16 4.03
N GLY A 34 -11.50 -6.92 3.52
CA GLY A 34 -10.39 -6.31 2.78
C GLY A 34 -9.16 -6.09 3.66
N LEU A 35 -9.36 -5.62 4.90
CA LEU A 35 -8.28 -5.50 5.88
C LEU A 35 -7.65 -6.85 6.21
N ALA A 36 -8.47 -7.91 6.37
CA ALA A 36 -7.97 -9.25 6.62
C ALA A 36 -7.12 -9.79 5.47
N GLU A 37 -7.55 -9.59 4.23
CA GLU A 37 -6.79 -9.93 3.02
C GLU A 37 -5.45 -9.18 2.95
N ARG A 38 -5.45 -7.88 3.21
CA ARG A 38 -4.23 -7.04 3.16
C ARG A 38 -3.22 -7.37 4.24
N LEU A 39 -3.70 -7.74 5.41
CA LEU A 39 -2.85 -8.12 6.55
C LEU A 39 -2.47 -9.61 6.56
N GLY A 40 -3.05 -10.42 5.66
CA GLY A 40 -2.80 -11.84 5.59
C GLY A 40 -3.31 -12.62 6.80
N VAL A 41 -4.41 -12.16 7.42
CA VAL A 41 -5.00 -12.76 8.62
C VAL A 41 -6.47 -13.13 8.40
N VAL A 42 -7.00 -14.01 9.23
CA VAL A 42 -8.43 -14.31 9.22
C VAL A 42 -9.24 -13.17 9.85
N ARG A 43 -10.47 -12.96 9.39
CA ARG A 43 -11.33 -11.86 9.86
C ARG A 43 -11.53 -11.84 11.37
N SER A 44 -11.67 -13.00 11.98
CA SER A 44 -11.86 -13.13 13.43
C SER A 44 -10.67 -12.60 14.23
N ALA A 45 -9.46 -12.70 13.68
CA ALA A 45 -8.25 -12.19 14.32
C ALA A 45 -8.18 -10.67 14.37
N LEU A 46 -8.96 -9.97 13.54
CA LEU A 46 -9.03 -8.50 13.55
C LEU A 46 -9.98 -7.93 14.61
N ASN A 47 -10.95 -8.72 15.09
CA ASN A 47 -11.94 -8.23 16.05
C ASN A 47 -11.32 -7.71 17.36
N PRO A 48 -10.40 -8.44 18.04
CA PRO A 48 -9.78 -7.96 19.27
C PRO A 48 -8.98 -6.67 19.08
N PRO A 49 -8.06 -6.56 18.09
CA PRO A 49 -7.32 -5.32 17.87
C PRO A 49 -8.21 -4.14 17.50
N ILE A 50 -9.24 -4.34 16.67
CA ILE A 50 -10.18 -3.28 16.30
C ILE A 50 -10.94 -2.78 17.54
N ALA A 51 -11.51 -3.69 18.34
CA ALA A 51 -12.25 -3.31 19.56
C ALA A 51 -11.37 -2.54 20.55
N SER A 52 -10.10 -2.92 20.69
CA SER A 52 -9.15 -2.23 21.55
C SER A 52 -8.79 -0.83 21.01
N LEU A 53 -8.58 -0.71 19.70
CA LEU A 53 -8.30 0.59 19.05
C LEU A 53 -9.52 1.52 19.08
N GLU A 54 -10.73 0.99 18.97
CA GLU A 54 -11.98 1.73 19.07
C GLU A 54 -12.18 2.27 20.50
N LYS A 55 -11.90 1.44 21.52
CA LYS A 55 -11.87 1.89 22.93
C LYS A 55 -10.90 3.04 23.16
N GLY A 56 -9.73 2.98 22.54
CA GLY A 56 -8.71 4.02 22.60
C GLY A 56 -9.03 5.26 21.74
N LYS A 57 -10.14 5.22 20.99
CA LYS A 57 -10.52 6.26 20.01
C LYS A 57 -9.47 6.52 18.94
N PHE A 58 -8.74 5.50 18.55
CA PHE A 58 -7.77 5.54 17.46
C PHE A 58 -8.40 5.21 16.11
N VAL A 59 -9.47 4.43 16.14
CA VAL A 59 -10.29 4.10 14.98
C VAL A 59 -11.77 4.20 15.35
N HIS A 60 -12.61 4.33 14.35
CA HIS A 60 -14.06 4.15 14.49
C HIS A 60 -14.59 3.27 13.38
N THR A 61 -15.70 2.62 13.66
CA THR A 61 -16.38 1.73 12.72
C THR A 61 -17.70 2.34 12.29
N ARG A 62 -18.04 2.18 11.02
CA ARG A 62 -19.36 2.53 10.48
C ARG A 62 -19.80 1.53 9.42
N LYS A 63 -21.07 1.59 9.03
CA LYS A 63 -21.57 0.82 7.89
C LYS A 63 -21.64 1.71 6.66
N ALA A 64 -20.95 1.30 5.61
CA ALA A 64 -20.92 2.00 4.32
C ALA A 64 -21.03 1.01 3.16
N HIS A 65 -21.36 1.55 1.99
CA HIS A 65 -21.23 0.79 0.75
C HIS A 65 -19.77 0.63 0.39
N VAL A 66 -19.44 -0.54 -0.13
CA VAL A 66 -18.07 -0.88 -0.51
C VAL A 66 -18.03 -1.08 -2.03
N ILE A 67 -17.10 -0.45 -2.69
CA ILE A 67 -16.92 -0.58 -4.14
C ILE A 67 -16.73 -2.07 -4.50
N GLY A 68 -17.56 -2.57 -5.42
CA GLY A 68 -17.58 -3.99 -5.77
C GLY A 68 -18.24 -4.91 -4.76
N GLY A 69 -18.81 -4.38 -3.67
CA GLY A 69 -19.45 -5.15 -2.59
C GLY A 69 -20.95 -5.39 -2.73
N GLY A 70 -21.57 -4.94 -3.83
CA GLY A 70 -23.02 -4.99 -4.04
C GLY A 70 -23.79 -4.01 -3.18
N HIS A 71 -25.11 -4.15 -3.12
CA HIS A 71 -26.01 -3.21 -2.41
C HIS A 71 -25.97 -3.29 -0.89
N ARG A 72 -25.24 -4.24 -0.30
CA ARG A 72 -25.20 -4.41 1.14
C ARG A 72 -24.14 -3.53 1.78
N LYS A 73 -24.54 -2.76 2.80
CA LYS A 73 -23.59 -2.03 3.64
C LYS A 73 -22.72 -3.02 4.42
N ARG A 74 -21.43 -2.75 4.46
CA ARG A 74 -20.45 -3.53 5.21
C ARG A 74 -19.87 -2.69 6.34
N THR A 75 -19.38 -3.34 7.38
CA THR A 75 -18.60 -2.67 8.41
C THR A 75 -17.26 -2.25 7.84
N VAL A 76 -16.99 -0.96 7.86
CA VAL A 76 -15.72 -0.36 7.45
C VAL A 76 -15.09 0.33 8.65
N ILE A 77 -13.78 0.36 8.64
CA ILE A 77 -12.96 0.89 9.72
C ILE A 77 -12.21 2.11 9.21
N HIS A 78 -12.35 3.22 9.92
CA HIS A 78 -11.63 4.47 9.63
C HIS A 78 -10.69 4.82 10.77
N ILE A 79 -9.54 5.37 10.41
CA ILE A 79 -8.58 5.88 11.39
C ILE A 79 -8.99 7.29 11.81
N THR A 80 -8.92 7.59 13.10
CA THR A 80 -9.15 8.94 13.61
C THR A 80 -7.87 9.77 13.53
N GLU A 81 -8.00 11.09 13.69
CA GLU A 81 -6.84 11.98 13.77
C GLU A 81 -5.85 11.56 14.88
N LYS A 82 -6.39 11.11 16.02
CA LYS A 82 -5.59 10.57 17.11
C LYS A 82 -4.84 9.30 16.68
N GLY A 83 -5.51 8.41 15.94
CA GLY A 83 -4.91 7.21 15.38
C GLY A 83 -3.78 7.53 14.40
N ARG A 84 -3.94 8.54 13.54
CA ARG A 84 -2.91 8.98 12.60
C ARG A 84 -1.66 9.51 13.30
N LYS A 85 -1.83 10.32 14.33
CA LYS A 85 -0.70 10.83 15.14
C LYS A 85 0.09 9.69 15.79
N VAL A 86 -0.60 8.63 16.19
CA VAL A 86 0.04 7.44 16.76
C VAL A 86 0.68 6.60 15.66
N ALA A 87 0.02 6.40 14.53
CA ALA A 87 0.57 5.66 13.39
C ALA A 87 1.88 6.29 12.90
N ALA A 88 1.93 7.62 12.80
CA ALA A 88 3.14 8.35 12.41
C ALA A 88 4.34 8.13 13.33
N LYS A 89 4.11 7.85 14.62
CA LYS A 89 5.19 7.50 15.55
C LYS A 89 5.76 6.10 15.34
N PHE A 90 5.00 5.24 14.69
CA PHE A 90 5.38 3.86 14.36
C PHE A 90 5.73 3.68 12.89
N GLU A 91 5.79 4.76 12.11
CA GLU A 91 6.48 4.67 10.83
C GLU A 91 7.91 4.27 11.17
N PRO A 92 8.35 3.06 10.77
CA PRO A 92 9.77 2.85 10.70
C PRO A 92 10.24 3.90 9.70
N GLU A 93 11.36 4.51 9.95
CA GLU A 93 12.24 4.90 8.88
C GLU A 93 12.56 3.60 8.11
N GLU A 94 11.62 3.11 7.34
CA GLU A 94 11.96 2.31 6.19
C GLU A 94 12.68 3.27 5.26
N LYS A 95 13.95 3.52 5.59
CA LYS A 95 14.94 3.46 4.56
C LYS A 95 14.62 2.17 3.83
N ILE A 96 13.86 2.30 2.76
CA ILE A 96 13.94 1.35 1.68
C ILE A 96 15.36 1.50 1.18
N GLU A 97 16.32 0.95 1.90
CA GLU A 97 17.49 0.42 1.28
C GLU A 97 16.97 -0.70 0.40
N ARG A 98 16.40 -0.30 -0.73
CA ARG A 98 16.37 -1.15 -1.89
C ARG A 98 17.81 -1.26 -2.41
N VAL A 99 18.69 -1.70 -1.54
CA VAL A 99 19.82 -2.49 -1.99
C VAL A 99 19.18 -3.81 -2.38
N GLY A 100 18.49 -3.80 -3.51
CA GLY A 100 18.26 -5.03 -4.22
C GLY A 100 19.65 -5.52 -4.60
N GLU A 101 20.24 -6.35 -3.75
CA GLU A 101 21.29 -7.24 -4.21
C GLU A 101 20.69 -7.97 -5.40
N PHE A 102 21.16 -7.59 -6.59
CA PHE A 102 20.80 -8.28 -7.80
C PHE A 102 21.35 -9.69 -7.67
N GLN A 103 20.49 -10.63 -7.26
CA GLN A 103 20.82 -12.05 -7.20
C GLN A 103 20.56 -12.65 -8.58
N GLY A 104 21.57 -12.63 -9.42
CA GLY A 104 21.53 -13.21 -10.75
C GLY A 104 22.74 -12.82 -11.57
N GLU A 105 23.05 -13.60 -12.59
CA GLU A 105 24.05 -13.22 -13.58
C GLU A 105 23.52 -12.03 -14.40
N MET A 106 24.22 -10.90 -14.36
CA MET A 106 23.93 -9.81 -15.28
C MET A 106 24.21 -10.29 -16.70
N PRO A 107 23.26 -10.15 -17.64
CA PRO A 107 23.52 -10.41 -19.04
C PRO A 107 24.74 -9.60 -19.49
N ALA A 108 25.61 -10.20 -20.28
CA ALA A 108 26.73 -9.48 -20.86
C ALA A 108 26.24 -8.22 -21.57
N LEU A 109 26.86 -7.08 -21.25
CA LEU A 109 26.58 -5.83 -21.92
C LEU A 109 26.98 -5.97 -23.40
N THR A 110 25.98 -6.16 -24.24
CA THR A 110 26.16 -6.05 -25.68
C THR A 110 25.99 -4.59 -26.08
N ASP A 111 26.88 -4.12 -26.94
CA ASP A 111 26.78 -2.76 -27.48
C ASP A 111 25.44 -2.56 -28.18
N ILE A 112 24.61 -1.69 -27.63
CA ILE A 112 23.34 -1.28 -28.23
C ILE A 112 23.60 -0.11 -29.15
N HIS A 113 23.49 -0.36 -30.46
CA HIS A 113 23.69 0.68 -31.48
C HIS A 113 22.42 1.48 -31.75
N GLY A 114 22.56 2.79 -31.92
CA GLY A 114 21.54 3.65 -32.49
C GLY A 114 20.45 4.17 -31.54
N ARG A 115 20.55 3.98 -30.22
CA ARG A 115 19.53 4.43 -29.23
C ARG A 115 20.14 5.04 -27.97
N LYS A 116 21.24 5.75 -28.10
CA LYS A 116 21.96 6.35 -26.96
C LYS A 116 21.12 7.35 -26.20
N ASP A 117 20.36 8.18 -26.91
CA ASP A 117 19.52 9.21 -26.30
C ASP A 117 18.38 8.59 -25.46
N LEU A 118 17.73 7.55 -26.00
CA LEU A 118 16.68 6.81 -25.29
C LEU A 118 17.22 6.12 -24.02
N LEU A 119 18.43 5.55 -24.10
CA LEU A 119 19.07 4.93 -22.95
C LEU A 119 19.41 5.95 -21.86
N LEU A 120 19.88 7.13 -22.24
CA LEU A 120 20.15 8.22 -21.29
C LEU A 120 18.86 8.69 -20.61
N ASP A 121 17.75 8.83 -21.34
CA ASP A 121 16.46 9.21 -20.77
C ASP A 121 15.95 8.15 -19.78
N VAL A 122 16.08 6.87 -20.13
CA VAL A 122 15.71 5.75 -19.25
C VAL A 122 16.58 5.74 -17.98
N MET A 123 17.89 5.91 -18.12
CA MET A 123 18.80 5.94 -16.97
C MET A 123 18.48 7.13 -16.05
N ASN A 124 18.30 8.32 -16.58
CA ASN A 124 17.94 9.51 -15.81
C ASN A 124 16.59 9.33 -15.08
N GLY A 125 15.61 8.69 -15.73
CA GLY A 125 14.32 8.38 -15.11
C GLY A 125 14.46 7.40 -13.94
N LEU A 126 15.28 6.36 -14.08
CA LEU A 126 15.53 5.37 -13.03
C LEU A 126 16.30 5.95 -11.85
N GLU A 127 17.32 6.78 -12.10
CA GLU A 127 18.09 7.46 -11.05
C GLU A 127 17.21 8.39 -10.20
N ASN A 128 16.20 9.01 -10.83
CA ASN A 128 15.21 9.84 -10.14
C ASN A 128 14.07 9.03 -9.48
N GLY A 129 14.15 7.71 -9.45
CA GLY A 129 13.17 6.84 -8.81
C GLY A 129 11.85 6.68 -9.57
N ALA A 130 11.81 7.05 -10.86
CA ALA A 130 10.62 6.87 -11.68
C ALA A 130 10.42 5.39 -12.06
N THR A 131 9.16 4.96 -12.11
CA THR A 131 8.81 3.67 -12.70
C THR A 131 8.63 3.86 -14.21
N LEU A 132 9.40 3.11 -14.98
CA LEU A 132 9.38 3.19 -16.44
C LEU A 132 8.78 1.93 -17.06
N GLN A 133 7.94 2.13 -18.04
CA GLN A 133 7.38 1.05 -18.85
C GLN A 133 7.91 1.15 -20.28
N VAL A 134 8.56 0.09 -20.75
CA VAL A 134 9.02 -0.01 -22.14
C VAL A 134 7.99 -0.74 -22.98
N VAL A 135 7.44 -0.06 -23.99
CA VAL A 135 6.42 -0.58 -24.88
C VAL A 135 6.94 -0.57 -26.31
N GLY A 136 6.68 -1.64 -27.05
CA GLY A 136 7.09 -1.74 -28.45
C GLY A 136 6.69 -3.08 -29.08
N LEU A 137 6.93 -3.19 -30.37
CA LEU A 137 6.70 -4.43 -31.11
C LEU A 137 7.67 -5.54 -30.69
N PRO A 138 7.31 -6.82 -30.81
CA PRO A 138 8.22 -7.93 -30.59
C PRO A 138 9.48 -7.80 -31.46
N GLY A 139 10.66 -8.10 -30.90
CA GLY A 139 11.93 -8.03 -31.63
C GLY A 139 12.56 -6.65 -31.77
N ILE A 140 11.97 -5.60 -31.18
CA ILE A 140 12.51 -4.21 -31.24
C ILE A 140 13.63 -3.94 -30.24
N GLY A 141 13.99 -4.91 -29.38
CA GLY A 141 15.07 -4.77 -28.38
C GLY A 141 14.63 -4.24 -27.03
N LYS A 142 13.42 -4.63 -26.57
CA LYS A 142 12.89 -4.24 -25.23
C LYS A 142 13.57 -4.98 -24.07
N THR A 143 14.18 -6.10 -24.34
CA THR A 143 14.79 -6.99 -23.34
C THR A 143 16.25 -6.66 -23.15
#